data_336e22344edb25e953c68762972bd4bc
#
_entry.id   336e22344edb25e953c68762972bd4bc
#
_cell.length_a   1.000
_cell.length_b   1.000
_cell.length_c   1.000
_cell.angle_alpha   90.00
_cell.angle_beta   90.00
_cell.angle_gamma   90.00
#
_symmetry.space_group_name_H-M   'P 1'
#
loop_
_entity.id
_entity.type
_entity.pdbx_description
1 polymer ?
#
loop_
_entity_poly.entity_id
_entity_poly.type
_entity_poly.pdbx_seq_one_letter_code
_entity_poly.pdbx_strand_id
1 'polypeptide(L)'
;YFYSPSEAKARSVEAGRTINLGGLVLNGSIERPGGVEVRFKVTDNAEVVAVTYSEDLPDLFREGQGVVVTGAFRQDGVFAATKVLAKHDENYMPPEVARSLKEQGRWKPKGD
;
A
#
# COMPACT_ATOMS: atom_id res chain seq x y z
N TYR A 1 -9.12 -10.64 -3.03
CA TYR A 1 -8.18 -10.95 -1.95
C TYR A 1 -7.11 -9.87 -1.85
N PHE A 2 -6.83 -9.46 -0.65
CA PHE A 2 -5.86 -8.42 -0.38
C PHE A 2 -4.60 -9.02 0.25
N TYR A 3 -3.45 -8.54 -0.21
CA TYR A 3 -2.19 -8.88 0.41
C TYR A 3 -1.69 -7.68 1.20
N SER A 4 -1.12 -7.91 2.38
CA SER A 4 -0.30 -6.88 3.02
C SER A 4 1.11 -6.96 2.42
N PRO A 5 1.95 -5.94 2.61
CA PRO A 5 3.35 -6.03 2.18
C PRO A 5 4.07 -7.27 2.71
N SER A 6 3.83 -7.61 3.98
CA SER A 6 4.44 -8.81 4.57
C SER A 6 3.97 -10.07 3.89
N GLU A 7 2.67 -10.17 3.62
CA GLU A 7 2.12 -11.35 2.96
C GLU A 7 2.61 -11.49 1.52
N ALA A 8 2.67 -10.38 0.80
CA ALA A 8 3.13 -10.41 -0.58
C ALA A 8 4.57 -10.91 -0.66
N LYS A 9 5.42 -10.49 0.26
CA LYS A 9 6.80 -10.96 0.29
C LYS A 9 6.91 -12.39 0.75
N ALA A 10 6.15 -12.77 1.77
CA ALA A 10 6.19 -14.13 2.31
C ALA A 10 5.70 -15.16 1.29
N ARG A 11 4.73 -14.78 0.47
CA ARG A 11 4.17 -15.69 -0.54
C ARG A 11 4.88 -15.63 -1.87
N SER A 12 5.89 -14.77 -2.00
CA SER A 12 6.68 -14.64 -3.22
C SER A 12 5.79 -14.47 -4.45
N VAL A 13 4.91 -13.47 -4.40
CA VAL A 13 3.98 -13.23 -5.50
C VAL A 13 4.75 -13.01 -6.79
N GLU A 14 4.33 -13.71 -7.85
CA GLU A 14 5.02 -13.66 -9.13
C GLU A 14 4.89 -12.29 -9.80
N ALA A 15 5.96 -11.85 -10.45
CA ALA A 15 5.91 -10.65 -11.27
C ALA A 15 4.86 -10.82 -12.37
N GLY A 16 4.10 -9.77 -12.62
CA GLY A 16 3.06 -9.78 -13.65
C GLY A 16 1.71 -10.28 -13.20
N ARG A 17 1.63 -10.85 -12.00
CA ARG A 17 0.34 -11.31 -11.47
C ARG A 17 -0.39 -10.14 -10.83
N THR A 18 -1.63 -9.88 -11.28
CA THR A 18 -2.42 -8.79 -10.74
C THR A 18 -2.97 -9.16 -9.37
N ILE A 19 -2.69 -8.32 -8.38
CA ILE A 19 -3.18 -8.48 -7.02
C ILE A 19 -3.62 -7.15 -6.46
N ASN A 20 -4.29 -7.19 -5.32
CA ASN A 20 -4.60 -6.01 -4.52
C ASN A 20 -3.65 -5.99 -3.33
N LEU A 21 -3.00 -4.85 -3.13
CA LEU A 21 -2.05 -4.66 -2.05
C LEU A 21 -2.59 -3.58 -1.13
N GLY A 22 -2.77 -3.88 0.13
CA GLY A 22 -3.31 -2.93 1.09
C GLY A 22 -2.31 -2.60 2.18
N GLY A 23 -2.29 -1.35 2.63
CA GLY A 23 -1.42 -0.93 3.69
C GLY A 23 -1.56 0.55 3.93
N LEU A 24 -0.53 1.13 4.51
CA LEU A 24 -0.45 2.56 4.78
C LEU A 24 0.59 3.19 3.88
N VAL A 25 0.34 4.42 3.46
CA VAL A 25 1.33 5.18 2.70
C VAL A 25 2.43 5.60 3.68
N LEU A 26 3.66 5.17 3.43
CA LEU A 26 4.77 5.47 4.33
C LEU A 26 5.07 6.96 4.33
N ASN A 27 5.23 7.54 5.52
CA ASN A 27 5.53 8.97 5.65
C ASN A 27 6.84 9.29 4.95
N GLY A 28 6.84 10.40 4.20
CA GLY A 28 8.02 10.85 3.50
C GLY A 28 8.34 10.08 2.23
N SER A 29 7.47 9.16 1.81
CA SER A 29 7.78 8.30 0.67
C SER A 29 7.22 8.81 -0.65
N ILE A 30 6.31 9.78 -0.64
CA ILE A 30 5.68 10.25 -1.86
C ILE A 30 6.66 11.09 -2.66
N GLU A 31 6.91 10.68 -3.90
CA GLU A 31 7.82 11.39 -4.80
C GLU A 31 7.13 11.60 -6.13
N ARG A 32 7.39 12.74 -6.73
CA ARG A 32 6.86 13.08 -8.05
C ARG A 32 8.03 13.47 -8.94
N PRO A 33 8.71 12.45 -9.53
CA PRO A 33 9.95 12.71 -10.27
C PRO A 33 9.76 13.56 -11.51
N GLY A 34 8.53 13.67 -11.99
CA GLY A 34 8.23 14.50 -13.15
C GLY A 34 7.02 13.96 -13.87
N GLY A 35 6.34 14.83 -14.61
CA GLY A 35 5.15 14.44 -15.35
C GLY A 35 4.07 13.93 -14.41
N VAL A 36 3.40 12.86 -14.84
CA VAL A 36 2.28 12.31 -14.07
C VAL A 36 2.68 11.17 -13.14
N GLU A 37 3.91 10.69 -13.27
CA GLU A 37 4.32 9.55 -12.45
C GLU A 37 4.44 9.94 -10.98
N VAL A 38 3.91 9.09 -10.12
CA VAL A 38 4.01 9.24 -8.67
C VAL A 38 4.61 7.96 -8.12
N ARG A 39 5.56 8.10 -7.21
CA ARG A 39 6.16 6.97 -6.50
C ARG A 39 5.89 7.13 -5.02
N PHE A 40 5.54 6.04 -4.38
CA PHE A 40 5.33 6.05 -2.95
C PHE A 40 5.57 4.64 -2.43
N LYS A 41 5.58 4.49 -1.11
CA LYS A 41 5.79 3.19 -0.50
C LYS A 41 4.59 2.84 0.35
N VAL A 42 4.20 1.56 0.30
CA VAL A 42 3.10 1.02 1.08
C VAL A 42 3.70 0.10 2.13
N THR A 43 3.29 0.25 3.36
CA THR A 43 3.86 -0.50 4.47
C THR A 43 2.78 -1.03 5.38
N ASP A 44 3.07 -2.15 6.05
CA ASP A 44 2.29 -2.66 7.16
C ASP A 44 3.09 -2.55 8.46
N ASN A 45 4.13 -1.69 8.46
CA ASN A 45 5.07 -1.46 9.55
C ASN A 45 6.07 -2.60 9.76
N ALA A 46 5.95 -3.69 9.01
CA ALA A 46 6.93 -4.77 9.02
C ALA A 46 7.73 -4.79 7.73
N GLU A 47 7.03 -4.68 6.61
CA GLU A 47 7.64 -4.67 5.29
C GLU A 47 7.19 -3.46 4.51
N VAL A 48 7.94 -3.14 3.47
CA VAL A 48 7.69 -1.96 2.65
C VAL A 48 7.74 -2.40 1.19
N VAL A 49 6.76 -1.95 0.40
CA VAL A 49 6.71 -2.20 -1.04
C VAL A 49 6.72 -0.87 -1.76
N ALA A 50 7.66 -0.69 -2.67
CA ALA A 50 7.70 0.51 -3.50
C ALA A 50 6.65 0.38 -4.60
N VAL A 51 5.88 1.46 -4.81
CA VAL A 51 4.77 1.47 -5.77
C VAL A 51 4.98 2.61 -6.74
N THR A 52 4.69 2.38 -8.01
CA THR A 52 4.68 3.42 -9.04
C THR A 52 3.28 3.49 -9.65
N TYR A 53 2.81 4.70 -9.96
CA TYR A 53 1.46 4.93 -10.47
C TYR A 53 1.50 6.14 -11.39
N SER A 54 0.84 6.05 -12.55
CA SER A 54 0.93 7.09 -13.58
C SER A 54 -0.41 7.70 -13.93
N GLU A 55 -1.40 7.56 -13.06
CA GLU A 55 -2.72 8.17 -13.26
C GLU A 55 -2.98 9.19 -12.16
N ASP A 56 -4.13 9.84 -12.21
CA ASP A 56 -4.48 10.80 -11.18
C ASP A 56 -4.75 10.10 -9.84
N LEU A 57 -4.16 10.64 -8.79
CA LEU A 57 -4.39 10.11 -7.44
C LEU A 57 -5.73 10.57 -6.90
N PRO A 58 -6.35 9.77 -6.01
CA PRO A 58 -7.55 10.23 -5.31
C PRO A 58 -7.26 11.48 -4.50
N ASP A 59 -8.26 12.34 -4.35
CA ASP A 59 -8.11 13.60 -3.61
C ASP A 59 -7.64 13.39 -2.17
N LEU A 60 -8.03 12.28 -1.58
CA LEU A 60 -7.73 12.01 -0.18
C LEU A 60 -6.44 11.23 0.02
N PHE A 61 -5.68 11.02 -1.05
CA PHE A 61 -4.42 10.32 -0.97
C PHE A 61 -3.39 11.17 -0.24
N ARG A 62 -2.83 10.64 0.83
CA ARG A 62 -1.80 11.34 1.61
C ARG A 62 -1.02 10.34 2.43
N GLU A 63 0.11 10.81 2.95
CA GLU A 63 0.97 9.98 3.78
C GLU A 63 0.26 9.54 5.04
N GLY A 64 0.56 8.32 5.47
CA GLY A 64 -0.02 7.76 6.68
C GLY A 64 -1.43 7.22 6.50
N GLN A 65 -2.01 7.36 5.33
CA GLN A 65 -3.38 6.95 5.09
C GLN A 65 -3.47 5.52 4.61
N GLY A 66 -4.57 4.86 4.95
CA GLY A 66 -4.87 3.53 4.43
C GLY A 66 -5.12 3.58 2.94
N VAL A 67 -4.56 2.65 2.20
CA VAL A 67 -4.63 2.63 0.75
C VAL A 67 -4.69 1.20 0.26
N VAL A 68 -5.42 0.99 -0.84
CA VAL A 68 -5.42 -0.27 -1.57
C VAL A 68 -4.98 0.03 -2.98
N VAL A 69 -3.93 -0.65 -3.43
CA VAL A 69 -3.43 -0.49 -4.80
C VAL A 69 -3.61 -1.80 -5.55
N THR A 70 -4.04 -1.70 -6.80
CA THR A 70 -4.21 -2.86 -7.67
C THR A 70 -3.15 -2.80 -8.75
N GLY A 71 -2.50 -3.90 -9.00
CA GLY A 71 -1.46 -3.95 -10.02
C GLY A 71 -0.66 -5.22 -9.91
N ALA A 72 0.59 -5.17 -10.36
CA ALA A 72 1.46 -6.33 -10.37
C ALA A 72 2.88 -5.93 -10.04
N PHE A 73 3.63 -6.85 -9.45
CA PHE A 73 5.05 -6.63 -9.22
C PHE A 73 5.80 -6.68 -10.54
N ARG A 74 6.76 -5.80 -10.66
CA ARG A 74 7.74 -5.87 -11.74
C ARG A 74 8.84 -6.84 -11.32
N GLN A 75 9.68 -7.21 -12.28
CA GLN A 75 10.80 -8.12 -11.98
C GLN A 75 11.81 -7.49 -11.02
N ASP A 76 11.85 -6.15 -10.98
CA ASP A 76 12.75 -5.46 -10.05
C ASP A 76 12.16 -5.28 -8.65
N GLY A 77 10.96 -5.82 -8.41
CA GLY A 77 10.33 -5.77 -7.10
C GLY A 77 9.45 -4.56 -6.86
N VAL A 78 9.38 -3.63 -7.81
CA VAL A 78 8.50 -2.47 -7.70
C VAL A 78 7.08 -2.87 -8.11
N PHE A 79 6.09 -2.42 -7.37
CA PHE A 79 4.70 -2.70 -7.67
C PHE A 79 4.16 -1.65 -8.63
N ALA A 80 3.83 -2.08 -9.83
CA ALA A 80 3.28 -1.18 -10.86
C ALA A 80 1.77 -1.16 -10.70
N ALA A 81 1.25 -0.09 -10.09
CA ALA A 81 -0.18 0.03 -9.81
C ALA A 81 -0.93 0.53 -11.03
N THR A 82 -2.10 -0.04 -11.26
CA THR A 82 -3.03 0.43 -12.28
C THR A 82 -4.21 1.15 -11.64
N LYS A 83 -4.39 1.01 -10.33
CA LYS A 83 -5.48 1.63 -9.61
C LYS A 83 -5.05 1.89 -8.18
N VAL A 84 -5.39 3.06 -7.66
CA VAL A 84 -5.12 3.43 -6.27
C VAL A 84 -6.42 3.88 -5.65
N LEU A 85 -6.76 3.33 -4.51
CA LEU A 85 -7.95 3.68 -3.77
C LEU A 85 -7.54 4.09 -2.36
N ALA A 86 -7.73 5.37 -2.04
CA ALA A 86 -7.43 5.87 -0.71
C ALA A 86 -8.69 5.79 0.15
N LYS A 87 -8.52 5.35 1.38
CA LYS A 87 -9.63 5.27 2.33
C LYS A 87 -9.57 6.50 3.24
N HIS A 88 -10.64 7.27 3.23
CA HIS A 88 -10.69 8.49 4.03
C HIS A 88 -11.33 8.30 5.40
N ASP A 89 -11.79 7.09 5.70
CA ASP A 89 -12.26 6.75 7.04
C ASP A 89 -11.02 6.43 7.88
N GLU A 90 -10.75 7.25 8.87
CA GLU A 90 -9.56 7.10 9.70
C GLU A 90 -9.50 5.75 10.41
N ASN A 91 -10.65 5.12 10.59
CA ASN A 91 -10.71 3.82 11.26
C ASN A 91 -10.59 2.66 10.27
N TYR A 92 -10.64 2.95 8.98
CA TYR A 92 -10.60 1.88 8.00
C TYR A 92 -9.20 1.30 7.90
N MET A 93 -9.14 -0.01 7.87
CA MET A 93 -7.89 -0.73 7.64
C MET A 93 -8.25 -2.03 6.95
N PRO A 94 -7.61 -2.38 5.83
CA PRO A 94 -7.84 -3.69 5.23
C PRO A 94 -7.59 -4.78 6.26
N PRO A 95 -8.42 -5.83 6.30
CA PRO A 95 -8.33 -6.83 7.37
C PRO A 95 -6.95 -7.46 7.53
N GLU A 96 -6.27 -7.73 6.43
CA GLU A 96 -4.95 -8.35 6.47
C GLU A 96 -3.92 -7.44 7.12
N VAL A 97 -4.02 -6.15 6.82
CA VAL A 97 -3.10 -5.16 7.38
C VAL A 97 -3.40 -4.92 8.85
N ALA A 98 -4.67 -4.82 9.21
CA ALA A 98 -5.08 -4.61 10.59
C ALA A 98 -4.57 -5.74 11.47
N ARG A 99 -4.70 -6.98 11.01
CA ARG A 99 -4.21 -8.12 11.78
C ARG A 99 -2.70 -8.05 11.98
N SER A 100 -1.97 -7.73 10.93
CA SER A 100 -0.52 -7.62 11.00
C SER A 100 -0.10 -6.53 11.99
N LEU A 101 -0.75 -5.37 11.95
CA LEU A 101 -0.41 -4.28 12.85
C LEU A 101 -0.75 -4.62 14.30
N LYS A 102 -1.85 -5.31 14.52
CA LYS A 102 -2.24 -5.73 15.88
C LYS A 102 -1.23 -6.71 16.46
N GLU A 103 -0.76 -7.64 15.64
CA GLU A 103 0.24 -8.61 16.09
C GLU A 103 1.53 -7.93 16.48
N GLN A 104 1.82 -6.80 15.88
CA GLN A 104 3.01 -6.02 16.20
C GLN A 104 2.78 -5.04 17.35
N GLY A 105 1.54 -4.91 17.80
CA GLY A 105 1.20 -3.96 18.86
C GLY A 105 1.25 -2.51 18.42
N ARG A 106 1.13 -2.24 17.13
CA ARG A 106 1.36 -0.91 16.57
C ARG A 106 0.08 -0.18 16.17
N TRP A 107 -1.03 -0.88 16.08
CA TRP A 107 -2.27 -0.26 15.62
C TRP A 107 -3.39 -0.53 16.58
N LYS A 108 -4.20 0.50 16.84
CA LYS A 108 -5.39 0.39 17.65
C LYS A 108 -6.55 1.03 16.92
N PRO A 109 -7.75 0.43 17.02
CA PRO A 109 -8.91 1.09 16.46
C PRO A 109 -9.14 2.43 17.16
N LYS A 110 -9.68 3.38 16.40
CA LYS A 110 -10.02 4.66 16.99
C LYS A 110 -11.10 4.48 18.02
N GLY A 111 -10.95 5.14 19.16
CA GLY A 111 -11.92 5.06 20.25
C GLY A 111 -11.61 4.05 21.32
N ASP A 112 -10.57 3.29 21.17
CA ASP A 112 -10.14 2.32 22.20
C ASP A 112 -9.40 2.99 23.32
#